data_55943a0b263c4f0991353f6c58027877
#
_entry.id   55943a0b263c4f0991353f6c58027877
#
_cell.length_a   1.000
_cell.length_b   1.000
_cell.length_c   1.000
_cell.angle_alpha   90.00
_cell.angle_beta   90.00
_cell.angle_gamma   90.00
#
_symmetry.space_group_name_H-M   'P 1'
#
loop_
_entity.id
_entity.type
_entity.pdbx_description
1 polymer ?
#
loop_
_entity_poly.entity_id
_entity_poly.type
_entity_poly.pdbx_seq_one_letter_code
_entity_poly.pdbx_strand_id
1 'polypeptide(L)'
;LAVIAPTIIIGVEDSASFVRFYDAAYAQEPADAALYSRWRALGALGKAEHVIALCARTGVAPSSTLEVGCGDGALLCELRRRGFGGRLAGVEITQAAVEIARSRPEIESVELYDGLHLDAADGSYELGVISHVLEHVPDPEALLRELARACRAVLAEVPLEANWSARRAGKRAHAAEVGHVQRLDRRAIREIVARAGLSIAAELDDPLPLRAHLFFARTPRARASASVKWAVRGAAHRVCPPLARRLFTVHYACLCLPPGG
;
A
#
# COMPACT_ATOMS: atom_id res chain seq x y z
N LEU A 1 -23.02 -18.75 10.90
CA LEU A 1 -21.82 -17.92 10.69
C LEU A 1 -21.45 -18.06 9.21
N ALA A 2 -21.98 -17.15 8.37
CA ALA A 2 -21.66 -17.11 6.95
C ALA A 2 -20.24 -16.57 6.80
N VAL A 3 -19.37 -17.35 6.23
CA VAL A 3 -18.07 -16.91 5.70
C VAL A 3 -18.41 -15.92 4.58
N ILE A 4 -18.17 -14.62 4.81
CA ILE A 4 -18.29 -13.61 3.76
C ILE A 4 -17.08 -13.82 2.88
N ALA A 5 -17.28 -14.54 1.76
CA ALA A 5 -16.30 -14.59 0.70
C ALA A 5 -15.96 -13.14 0.26
N PRO A 6 -14.71 -12.84 -0.11
CA PRO A 6 -14.35 -11.51 -0.61
C PRO A 6 -15.22 -11.21 -1.82
N THR A 7 -16.02 -10.15 -1.75
CA THR A 7 -16.90 -9.73 -2.83
C THR A 7 -16.02 -9.09 -3.90
N ILE A 8 -15.75 -9.82 -4.98
CA ILE A 8 -15.10 -9.29 -6.18
C ILE A 8 -15.96 -8.13 -6.70
N ILE A 9 -15.39 -6.95 -6.72
CA ILE A 9 -16.05 -5.75 -7.21
C ILE A 9 -15.42 -5.37 -8.55
N ILE A 10 -16.14 -5.73 -9.61
CA ILE A 10 -16.10 -5.20 -10.98
C ILE A 10 -14.95 -5.67 -11.89
N GLY A 11 -15.31 -6.42 -12.91
CA GLY A 11 -15.03 -6.27 -14.37
C GLY A 11 -13.60 -6.01 -14.86
N VAL A 12 -12.56 -6.32 -14.10
CA VAL A 12 -11.21 -6.47 -14.64
C VAL A 12 -11.02 -7.97 -14.88
N GLU A 13 -11.42 -8.41 -16.07
CA GLU A 13 -11.46 -9.84 -16.41
C GLU A 13 -10.10 -10.41 -16.81
N ASP A 14 -9.09 -9.55 -17.07
CA ASP A 14 -7.74 -9.97 -17.45
C ASP A 14 -6.64 -8.99 -16.99
N SER A 15 -5.40 -9.47 -16.94
CA SER A 15 -4.20 -8.69 -16.58
C SER A 15 -4.01 -7.46 -17.50
N ALA A 16 -4.37 -7.58 -18.78
CA ALA A 16 -4.21 -6.50 -19.75
C ALA A 16 -5.17 -5.32 -19.50
N SER A 17 -6.39 -5.59 -19.03
CA SER A 17 -7.36 -4.56 -18.62
C SER A 17 -6.87 -3.81 -17.39
N PHE A 18 -6.25 -4.52 -16.46
CA PHE A 18 -5.67 -3.96 -15.23
C PHE A 18 -4.49 -3.02 -15.56
N VAL A 19 -3.54 -3.47 -16.39
CA VAL A 19 -2.42 -2.64 -16.85
C VAL A 19 -2.92 -1.38 -17.55
N ARG A 20 -3.86 -1.48 -18.50
CA ARG A 20 -4.42 -0.31 -19.21
C ARG A 20 -5.08 0.70 -18.27
N PHE A 21 -5.74 0.22 -17.22
CA PHE A 21 -6.35 1.10 -16.20
C PHE A 21 -5.30 1.96 -15.50
N TYR A 22 -4.17 1.36 -15.08
CA TYR A 22 -3.09 2.10 -14.42
C TYR A 22 -2.26 2.94 -15.38
N ASP A 23 -2.00 2.48 -16.60
CA ASP A 23 -1.35 3.31 -17.63
C ASP A 23 -2.11 4.61 -17.86
N ALA A 24 -3.44 4.55 -17.95
CA ALA A 24 -4.28 5.74 -18.07
C ALA A 24 -4.16 6.67 -16.86
N ALA A 25 -3.95 6.13 -15.66
CA ALA A 25 -3.77 6.93 -14.45
C ALA A 25 -2.43 7.69 -14.41
N TYR A 26 -1.40 7.21 -15.11
CA TYR A 26 -0.11 7.90 -15.25
C TYR A 26 -0.03 8.78 -16.52
N ALA A 27 -0.82 8.50 -17.54
CA ALA A 27 -0.91 9.28 -18.80
C ALA A 27 -1.82 10.53 -18.72
N GLN A 28 -2.06 11.06 -17.52
CA GLN A 28 -2.97 12.19 -17.28
C GLN A 28 -2.41 13.52 -17.80
N GLU A 29 -3.31 14.52 -17.96
CA GLU A 29 -2.94 15.90 -18.23
C GLU A 29 -1.92 16.44 -17.21
N PRO A 30 -0.96 17.28 -17.59
CA PRO A 30 0.16 17.71 -16.73
C PRO A 30 -0.24 18.27 -15.36
N ALA A 31 -1.38 18.97 -15.27
CA ALA A 31 -1.86 19.54 -14.01
C ALA A 31 -2.36 18.46 -13.03
N ASP A 32 -3.05 17.44 -13.53
CA ASP A 32 -3.54 16.33 -12.73
C ASP A 32 -2.39 15.40 -12.34
N ALA A 33 -1.47 15.13 -13.26
CA ALA A 33 -0.25 14.37 -13.00
C ALA A 33 0.58 14.99 -11.85
N ALA A 34 0.75 16.32 -11.85
CA ALA A 34 1.43 17.04 -10.78
C ALA A 34 0.69 16.98 -9.44
N LEU A 35 -0.65 17.01 -9.45
CA LEU A 35 -1.47 16.88 -8.24
C LEU A 35 -1.33 15.47 -7.63
N TYR A 36 -1.43 14.44 -8.47
CA TYR A 36 -1.31 13.05 -7.99
C TYR A 36 0.12 12.69 -7.60
N SER A 37 1.15 13.24 -8.24
CA SER A 37 2.54 13.08 -7.80
C SER A 37 2.74 13.66 -6.39
N ARG A 38 2.18 14.85 -6.10
CA ARG A 38 2.20 15.44 -4.73
C ARG A 38 1.42 14.60 -3.73
N TRP A 39 0.32 13.98 -4.15
CA TRP A 39 -0.45 13.08 -3.31
C TRP A 39 0.35 11.82 -2.95
N ARG A 40 1.01 11.20 -3.94
CA ARG A 40 1.89 10.04 -3.71
C ARG A 40 3.07 10.40 -2.80
N ALA A 41 3.72 11.53 -3.04
CA ALA A 41 4.79 12.04 -2.17
C ALA A 41 4.30 12.28 -0.72
N LEU A 42 3.09 12.81 -0.53
CA LEU A 42 2.50 12.99 0.80
C LEU A 42 2.24 11.64 1.48
N GLY A 43 1.72 10.67 0.75
CA GLY A 43 1.49 9.29 1.23
C GLY A 43 2.78 8.59 1.62
N ALA A 44 3.84 8.78 0.82
CA ALA A 44 5.16 8.20 1.05
C ALA A 44 5.75 8.57 2.42
N LEU A 45 5.45 9.75 2.96
CA LEU A 45 5.90 10.15 4.31
C LEU A 45 5.41 9.19 5.39
N GLY A 46 4.11 8.84 5.38
CA GLY A 46 3.54 7.90 6.35
C GLY A 46 4.01 6.47 6.11
N LYS A 47 4.01 6.04 4.85
CA LYS A 47 4.49 4.70 4.46
C LYS A 47 5.94 4.46 4.90
N ALA A 48 6.85 5.42 4.69
CA ALA A 48 8.22 5.33 5.15
C ALA A 48 8.32 5.30 6.69
N GLU A 49 7.46 6.06 7.41
CA GLU A 49 7.36 5.98 8.87
C GLU A 49 6.97 4.57 9.33
N HIS A 50 5.99 3.93 8.64
CA HIS A 50 5.56 2.57 8.95
C HIS A 50 6.67 1.54 8.70
N VAL A 51 7.35 1.63 7.54
CA VAL A 51 8.48 0.75 7.20
C VAL A 51 9.56 0.82 8.28
N ILE A 52 10.04 2.02 8.59
CA ILE A 52 11.12 2.24 9.57
C ILE A 52 10.68 1.78 10.97
N ALA A 53 9.46 2.13 11.39
CA ALA A 53 8.97 1.77 12.71
C ALA A 53 8.80 0.25 12.90
N LEU A 54 8.29 -0.47 11.89
CA LEU A 54 8.10 -1.91 11.97
C LEU A 54 9.45 -2.65 11.89
N CYS A 55 10.36 -2.20 11.05
CA CYS A 55 11.72 -2.72 11.00
C CYS A 55 12.46 -2.52 12.34
N ALA A 56 12.36 -1.33 12.95
CA ALA A 56 12.97 -1.07 14.26
C ALA A 56 12.39 -1.98 15.37
N ARG A 57 11.07 -2.27 15.33
CA ARG A 57 10.43 -3.17 16.32
C ARG A 57 10.87 -4.62 16.20
N THR A 58 11.29 -5.04 15.01
CA THR A 58 11.64 -6.44 14.71
C THR A 58 13.16 -6.65 14.59
N GLY A 59 13.97 -5.59 14.71
CA GLY A 59 15.42 -5.66 14.53
C GLY A 59 15.86 -5.82 13.07
N VAL A 60 14.96 -5.66 12.10
CA VAL A 60 15.29 -5.73 10.68
C VAL A 60 15.98 -4.43 10.25
N ALA A 61 17.22 -4.52 9.77
CA ALA A 61 18.03 -3.39 9.28
C ALA A 61 18.49 -3.69 7.84
N PRO A 62 17.62 -3.51 6.84
CA PRO A 62 17.87 -4.00 5.50
C PRO A 62 18.95 -3.21 4.78
N SER A 63 19.91 -3.93 4.19
CA SER A 63 20.91 -3.40 3.25
C SER A 63 20.39 -3.40 1.80
N SER A 64 19.25 -4.05 1.55
CA SER A 64 18.56 -4.06 0.25
C SER A 64 17.04 -4.14 0.43
N THR A 65 16.32 -3.31 -0.33
CA THR A 65 14.86 -3.22 -0.29
C THR A 65 14.28 -3.26 -1.69
N LEU A 66 13.28 -4.11 -1.89
CA LEU A 66 12.47 -4.20 -3.12
C LEU A 66 11.05 -3.71 -2.83
N GLU A 67 10.56 -2.70 -3.56
CA GLU A 67 9.16 -2.30 -3.52
C GLU A 67 8.40 -2.88 -4.71
N VAL A 68 7.32 -3.65 -4.43
CA VAL A 68 6.40 -4.16 -5.44
C VAL A 68 5.23 -3.19 -5.61
N GLY A 69 4.97 -2.78 -6.86
CA GLY A 69 4.03 -1.71 -7.18
C GLY A 69 4.57 -0.35 -6.74
N CYS A 70 5.82 -0.06 -7.11
CA CYS A 70 6.51 1.15 -6.62
C CYS A 70 5.95 2.46 -7.21
N GLY A 71 5.08 2.39 -8.21
CA GLY A 71 4.53 3.56 -8.87
C GLY A 71 5.61 4.48 -9.41
N ASP A 72 5.52 5.77 -9.09
CA ASP A 72 6.53 6.77 -9.45
C ASP A 72 7.77 6.78 -8.53
N GLY A 73 7.94 5.77 -7.68
CA GLY A 73 9.08 5.62 -6.76
C GLY A 73 9.05 6.51 -5.53
N ALA A 74 7.91 7.13 -5.20
CA ALA A 74 7.81 8.11 -4.11
C ALA A 74 8.23 7.55 -2.75
N LEU A 75 7.88 6.30 -2.42
CA LEU A 75 8.28 5.66 -1.16
C LEU A 75 9.78 5.37 -1.13
N LEU A 76 10.33 4.82 -2.20
CA LEU A 76 11.77 4.54 -2.30
C LEU A 76 12.60 5.82 -2.14
N CYS A 77 12.19 6.94 -2.79
CA CYS A 77 12.83 8.23 -2.60
C CYS A 77 12.76 8.72 -1.15
N GLU A 78 11.62 8.56 -0.49
CA GLU A 78 11.47 8.97 0.91
C GLU A 78 12.31 8.10 1.86
N LEU A 79 12.41 6.79 1.60
CA LEU A 79 13.31 5.90 2.34
C LEU A 79 14.76 6.32 2.16
N ARG A 80 15.21 6.62 0.94
CA ARG A 80 16.56 7.15 0.65
C ARG A 80 16.84 8.44 1.41
N ARG A 81 15.90 9.38 1.37
CA ARG A 81 16.01 10.65 2.07
C ARG A 81 16.17 10.48 3.58
N ARG A 82 15.63 9.41 4.16
CA ARG A 82 15.77 9.04 5.57
C ARG A 82 17.01 8.17 5.86
N GLY A 83 17.82 7.87 4.86
CA GLY A 83 18.99 6.98 5.00
C GLY A 83 18.63 5.54 5.33
N PHE A 84 17.44 5.07 4.89
CA PHE A 84 16.92 3.73 5.19
C PHE A 84 16.79 2.87 3.94
N GLY A 85 16.94 1.55 4.11
CA GLY A 85 16.63 0.55 3.10
C GLY A 85 17.81 0.09 2.24
N GLY A 86 18.99 0.68 2.42
CA GLY A 86 20.21 0.29 1.69
C GLY A 86 20.09 0.48 0.18
N ARG A 87 20.32 -0.58 -0.60
CA ARG A 87 20.07 -0.65 -2.04
C ARG A 87 18.55 -0.66 -2.29
N LEU A 88 18.02 0.30 -3.04
CA LEU A 88 16.59 0.48 -3.29
C LEU A 88 16.25 0.09 -4.73
N ALA A 89 15.37 -0.87 -4.89
CA ALA A 89 14.85 -1.33 -6.17
C ALA A 89 13.32 -1.35 -6.16
N GLY A 90 12.70 -1.25 -7.32
CA GLY A 90 11.26 -1.33 -7.48
C GLY A 90 10.84 -2.15 -8.69
N VAL A 91 9.65 -2.72 -8.63
CA VAL A 91 8.94 -3.27 -9.79
C VAL A 91 7.57 -2.65 -9.92
N GLU A 92 7.13 -2.44 -11.16
CA GLU A 92 5.85 -1.80 -11.48
C GLU A 92 5.26 -2.43 -12.76
N ILE A 93 3.93 -2.46 -12.85
CA ILE A 93 3.22 -3.08 -13.99
C ILE A 93 3.02 -2.12 -15.17
N THR A 94 3.20 -0.82 -14.96
CA THR A 94 2.96 0.19 -15.99
C THR A 94 4.25 0.82 -16.49
N GLN A 95 4.42 0.87 -17.82
CA GLN A 95 5.61 1.43 -18.45
C GLN A 95 5.80 2.92 -18.08
N ALA A 96 4.71 3.69 -18.08
CA ALA A 96 4.76 5.12 -17.75
C ALA A 96 5.27 5.38 -16.31
N ALA A 97 4.85 4.58 -15.33
CA ALA A 97 5.34 4.70 -13.96
C ALA A 97 6.80 4.27 -13.83
N VAL A 98 7.20 3.18 -14.51
CA VAL A 98 8.59 2.71 -14.58
C VAL A 98 9.51 3.83 -15.10
N GLU A 99 9.14 4.52 -16.17
CA GLU A 99 9.93 5.61 -16.75
C GLU A 99 10.11 6.78 -15.77
N ILE A 100 9.03 7.15 -15.07
CA ILE A 100 9.09 8.19 -14.04
C ILE A 100 10.01 7.74 -12.89
N ALA A 101 9.84 6.52 -12.39
CA ALA A 101 10.64 6.02 -11.26
C ALA A 101 12.12 5.84 -11.63
N ARG A 102 12.44 5.37 -12.85
CA ARG A 102 13.82 5.27 -13.35
C ARG A 102 14.52 6.62 -13.48
N SER A 103 13.78 7.70 -13.66
CA SER A 103 14.35 9.06 -13.71
C SER A 103 14.83 9.58 -12.34
N ARG A 104 14.54 8.86 -11.25
CA ARG A 104 14.88 9.28 -9.88
C ARG A 104 16.23 8.73 -9.47
N PRO A 105 17.22 9.61 -9.15
CA PRO A 105 18.58 9.18 -8.82
C PRO A 105 18.68 8.44 -7.47
N GLU A 106 17.66 8.52 -6.65
CA GLU A 106 17.57 7.83 -5.35
C GLU A 106 17.39 6.31 -5.49
N ILE A 107 16.88 5.84 -6.64
CA ILE A 107 16.49 4.45 -6.88
C ILE A 107 17.56 3.80 -7.76
N GLU A 108 18.01 2.61 -7.37
CA GLU A 108 19.08 1.89 -8.10
C GLU A 108 18.54 1.21 -9.36
N SER A 109 17.40 0.56 -9.28
CA SER A 109 16.74 -0.08 -10.43
C SER A 109 15.23 -0.08 -10.29
N VAL A 110 14.54 0.02 -11.43
CA VAL A 110 13.09 -0.17 -11.53
C VAL A 110 12.81 -1.00 -12.76
N GLU A 111 12.09 -2.10 -12.60
CA GLU A 111 11.78 -3.02 -13.68
C GLU A 111 10.27 -3.13 -13.91
N LEU A 112 9.89 -3.31 -15.18
CA LEU A 112 8.54 -3.69 -15.54
C LEU A 112 8.35 -5.17 -15.17
N TYR A 113 7.23 -5.52 -14.53
CA TYR A 113 6.91 -6.91 -14.21
C TYR A 113 5.47 -7.25 -14.62
N ASP A 114 5.11 -8.52 -14.61
CA ASP A 114 3.82 -9.02 -15.10
C ASP A 114 2.68 -8.93 -14.06
N GLY A 115 2.96 -8.42 -12.87
CA GLY A 115 2.00 -8.32 -11.76
C GLY A 115 2.04 -9.52 -10.81
N LEU A 116 2.89 -10.52 -11.05
CA LEU A 116 3.01 -11.71 -10.21
C LEU A 116 4.46 -12.17 -10.05
N HIS A 117 5.22 -12.39 -11.12
CA HIS A 117 6.55 -12.98 -11.08
C HIS A 117 7.63 -11.91 -10.94
N LEU A 118 8.55 -12.12 -10.01
CA LEU A 118 9.69 -11.25 -9.76
C LEU A 118 10.95 -11.85 -10.39
N ASP A 119 11.62 -11.11 -11.26
CA ASP A 119 12.93 -11.48 -11.77
C ASP A 119 14.01 -11.22 -10.70
N ALA A 120 13.95 -12.01 -9.64
CA ALA A 120 14.81 -11.94 -8.49
C ALA A 120 15.08 -13.35 -7.94
N ALA A 121 16.32 -13.63 -7.58
CA ALA A 121 16.67 -14.90 -6.94
C ALA A 121 16.06 -14.99 -5.52
N ASP A 122 15.92 -16.21 -5.01
CA ASP A 122 15.38 -16.45 -3.67
C ASP A 122 16.23 -15.74 -2.61
N GLY A 123 15.56 -14.97 -1.75
CA GLY A 123 16.18 -14.23 -0.65
C GLY A 123 17.23 -13.19 -1.08
N SER A 124 17.19 -12.70 -2.33
CA SER A 124 18.15 -11.72 -2.87
C SER A 124 17.97 -10.32 -2.31
N TYR A 125 16.82 -10.04 -1.69
CA TYR A 125 16.56 -8.82 -0.94
C TYR A 125 16.34 -9.11 0.53
N GLU A 126 16.77 -8.19 1.41
CA GLU A 126 16.53 -8.33 2.85
C GLU A 126 15.14 -7.87 3.26
N LEU A 127 14.56 -6.89 2.56
CA LEU A 127 13.20 -6.40 2.77
C LEU A 127 12.43 -6.29 1.46
N GLY A 128 11.27 -6.93 1.40
CA GLY A 128 10.24 -6.65 0.42
C GLY A 128 9.19 -5.70 0.99
N VAL A 129 8.77 -4.70 0.25
CA VAL A 129 7.70 -3.77 0.62
C VAL A 129 6.60 -3.86 -0.42
N ILE A 130 5.36 -4.05 0.03
CA ILE A 130 4.16 -4.01 -0.80
C ILE A 130 3.12 -3.13 -0.11
N SER A 131 2.90 -1.93 -0.63
CA SER A 131 2.07 -0.93 0.00
C SER A 131 0.99 -0.41 -0.93
N HIS A 132 -0.27 -0.66 -0.59
CA HIS A 132 -1.44 -0.31 -1.41
C HIS A 132 -1.44 -0.98 -2.79
N VAL A 133 -1.16 -2.28 -2.81
CA VAL A 133 -1.19 -3.13 -4.01
C VAL A 133 -2.15 -4.31 -3.81
N LEU A 134 -2.16 -4.93 -2.63
CA LEU A 134 -2.91 -6.18 -2.40
C LEU A 134 -4.42 -6.03 -2.59
N GLU A 135 -4.97 -4.85 -2.34
CA GLU A 135 -6.38 -4.53 -2.61
C GLU A 135 -6.73 -4.47 -4.09
N HIS A 136 -5.73 -4.37 -4.95
CA HIS A 136 -5.89 -4.24 -6.41
C HIS A 136 -5.69 -5.57 -7.16
N VAL A 137 -5.09 -6.58 -6.53
CA VAL A 137 -4.76 -7.84 -7.23
C VAL A 137 -5.81 -8.93 -6.97
N PRO A 138 -6.11 -9.76 -7.97
CA PRO A 138 -7.06 -10.87 -7.82
C PRO A 138 -6.57 -11.93 -6.83
N ASP A 139 -5.29 -12.24 -6.82
CA ASP A 139 -4.65 -13.22 -5.93
C ASP A 139 -3.52 -12.60 -5.10
N PRO A 140 -3.86 -11.90 -3.99
CA PRO A 140 -2.87 -11.28 -3.11
C PRO A 140 -2.00 -12.32 -2.38
N GLU A 141 -2.48 -13.55 -2.22
CA GLU A 141 -1.74 -14.62 -1.59
C GLU A 141 -0.57 -15.09 -2.47
N ALA A 142 -0.81 -15.29 -3.77
CA ALA A 142 0.22 -15.66 -4.73
C ALA A 142 1.31 -14.58 -4.82
N LEU A 143 0.92 -13.31 -4.89
CA LEU A 143 1.88 -12.20 -4.94
C LEU A 143 2.70 -12.07 -3.65
N LEU A 144 2.09 -12.25 -2.47
CA LEU A 144 2.84 -12.27 -1.21
C LEU A 144 3.80 -13.44 -1.11
N ARG A 145 3.41 -14.62 -1.61
CA ARG A 145 4.29 -15.80 -1.65
C ARG A 145 5.49 -15.58 -2.56
N GLU A 146 5.29 -14.94 -3.70
CA GLU A 146 6.37 -14.59 -4.62
C GLU A 146 7.31 -13.55 -4.00
N LEU A 147 6.77 -12.52 -3.33
CA LEU A 147 7.59 -11.55 -2.61
C LEU A 147 8.36 -12.19 -1.45
N ALA A 148 7.75 -13.15 -0.75
CA ALA A 148 8.41 -13.92 0.32
C ALA A 148 9.50 -14.85 -0.20
N ARG A 149 9.42 -15.33 -1.46
CA ARG A 149 10.50 -16.06 -2.12
C ARG A 149 11.71 -15.15 -2.36
N ALA A 150 11.47 -13.96 -2.89
CA ALA A 150 12.54 -13.02 -3.26
C ALA A 150 13.16 -12.27 -2.07
N CYS A 151 12.45 -12.18 -0.91
CA CYS A 151 12.83 -11.34 0.21
C CYS A 151 12.86 -12.11 1.53
N ARG A 152 13.79 -11.74 2.43
CA ARG A 152 13.94 -12.36 3.76
C ARG A 152 12.89 -11.87 4.76
N ALA A 153 12.41 -10.65 4.61
CA ALA A 153 11.30 -10.07 5.36
C ALA A 153 10.35 -9.37 4.39
N VAL A 154 9.05 -9.35 4.71
CA VAL A 154 8.03 -8.70 3.88
C VAL A 154 7.22 -7.73 4.72
N LEU A 155 7.15 -6.48 4.28
CA LEU A 155 6.23 -5.50 4.84
C LEU A 155 5.06 -5.32 3.89
N ALA A 156 3.85 -5.60 4.40
CA ALA A 156 2.60 -5.37 3.68
C ALA A 156 1.81 -4.24 4.34
N GLU A 157 1.29 -3.31 3.53
CA GLU A 157 0.41 -2.23 3.97
C GLU A 157 -0.82 -2.15 3.08
N VAL A 158 -2.02 -2.10 3.71
CA VAL A 158 -3.32 -2.06 3.02
C VAL A 158 -4.30 -1.13 3.73
N PRO A 159 -5.26 -0.53 3.01
CA PRO A 159 -6.40 0.14 3.63
C PRO A 159 -7.42 -0.90 4.12
N LEU A 160 -7.82 -0.83 5.39
CA LEU A 160 -8.89 -1.67 5.93
C LEU A 160 -10.25 -1.10 5.51
N GLU A 161 -10.78 -1.56 4.38
CA GLU A 161 -12.01 -1.03 3.78
C GLU A 161 -13.27 -1.89 4.01
N ALA A 162 -13.15 -3.07 4.62
CA ALA A 162 -14.31 -3.86 5.05
C ALA A 162 -14.94 -3.26 6.31
N ASN A 163 -15.34 -1.99 6.27
CA ASN A 163 -15.88 -1.22 7.38
C ASN A 163 -17.21 -0.52 7.02
N TRP A 164 -17.90 0.03 8.04
CA TRP A 164 -19.20 0.67 7.85
C TRP A 164 -19.13 1.92 6.95
N SER A 165 -18.11 2.75 7.09
CA SER A 165 -17.98 3.98 6.29
C SER A 165 -17.73 3.71 4.81
N ALA A 166 -17.07 2.61 4.49
CA ALA A 166 -16.78 2.20 3.10
C ALA A 166 -18.03 1.68 2.36
N ARG A 167 -19.12 1.36 3.09
CA ARG A 167 -20.41 0.95 2.49
C ARG A 167 -21.17 2.10 1.84
N ARG A 168 -20.79 3.36 2.08
CA ARG A 168 -21.43 4.53 1.48
C ARG A 168 -21.21 4.54 -0.03
N ALA A 169 -22.25 4.90 -0.82
CA ALA A 169 -22.20 4.87 -2.27
C ALA A 169 -20.99 5.61 -2.86
N GLY A 170 -20.70 6.84 -2.40
CA GLY A 170 -19.55 7.62 -2.87
C GLY A 170 -18.20 6.97 -2.54
N LYS A 171 -18.08 6.22 -1.42
CA LYS A 171 -16.85 5.48 -1.10
C LYS A 171 -16.69 4.23 -1.94
N ARG A 172 -17.79 3.55 -2.25
CA ARG A 172 -17.78 2.41 -3.15
C ARG A 172 -17.42 2.81 -4.57
N ALA A 173 -18.00 3.92 -5.06
CA ALA A 173 -17.67 4.48 -6.36
C ALA A 173 -16.18 4.84 -6.45
N HIS A 174 -15.65 5.52 -5.42
CA HIS A 174 -14.22 5.85 -5.37
C HIS A 174 -13.32 4.61 -5.33
N ALA A 175 -13.64 3.59 -4.54
CA ALA A 175 -12.87 2.35 -4.52
C ALA A 175 -12.85 1.66 -5.90
N ALA A 176 -13.98 1.66 -6.63
CA ALA A 176 -14.05 1.18 -8.00
C ALA A 176 -13.22 2.05 -8.98
N GLU A 177 -13.32 3.38 -8.82
CA GLU A 177 -12.55 4.35 -9.62
C GLU A 177 -11.03 4.20 -9.47
N VAL A 178 -10.55 3.81 -8.29
CA VAL A 178 -9.11 3.55 -8.04
C VAL A 178 -8.72 2.07 -8.22
N GLY A 179 -9.62 1.22 -8.71
CA GLY A 179 -9.32 -0.16 -9.08
C GLY A 179 -9.23 -1.16 -7.91
N HIS A 180 -9.88 -0.88 -6.76
CA HIS A 180 -9.94 -1.85 -5.67
C HIS A 180 -10.84 -3.02 -6.04
N VAL A 181 -10.27 -4.20 -6.22
CA VAL A 181 -11.00 -5.46 -6.49
C VAL A 181 -11.33 -6.21 -5.20
N GLN A 182 -10.64 -5.89 -4.10
CA GLN A 182 -10.87 -6.51 -2.80
C GLN A 182 -11.12 -5.47 -1.71
N ARG A 183 -11.91 -5.85 -0.71
CA ARG A 183 -12.10 -5.09 0.52
C ARG A 183 -11.58 -5.89 1.68
N LEU A 184 -10.44 -5.48 2.18
CA LEU A 184 -9.76 -6.18 3.24
C LEU A 184 -10.17 -5.63 4.61
N ASP A 185 -10.29 -6.52 5.59
CA ASP A 185 -10.23 -6.21 7.01
C ASP A 185 -8.98 -6.85 7.63
N ARG A 186 -8.74 -6.57 8.90
CA ARG A 186 -7.55 -7.07 9.59
C ARG A 186 -7.50 -8.61 9.65
N ARG A 187 -8.64 -9.27 9.67
CA ARG A 187 -8.69 -10.72 9.67
C ARG A 187 -8.31 -11.26 8.30
N ALA A 188 -8.89 -10.72 7.23
CA ALA A 188 -8.61 -11.14 5.87
C ALA A 188 -7.13 -11.01 5.50
N ILE A 189 -6.49 -9.86 5.81
CA ILE A 189 -5.05 -9.68 5.53
C ILE A 189 -4.19 -10.65 6.34
N ARG A 190 -4.53 -10.93 7.60
CA ARG A 190 -3.81 -11.91 8.41
C ARG A 190 -3.93 -13.34 7.87
N GLU A 191 -5.11 -13.70 7.35
CA GLU A 191 -5.34 -14.99 6.70
C GLU A 191 -4.56 -15.10 5.38
N ILE A 192 -4.49 -14.03 4.58
CA ILE A 192 -3.68 -13.95 3.35
C ILE A 192 -2.20 -14.15 3.68
N VAL A 193 -1.67 -13.42 4.66
CA VAL A 193 -0.29 -13.53 5.13
C VAL A 193 0.03 -14.96 5.58
N ALA A 194 -0.85 -15.58 6.38
CA ALA A 194 -0.65 -16.94 6.86
C ALA A 194 -0.66 -17.99 5.72
N ARG A 195 -1.59 -17.83 4.74
CA ARG A 195 -1.65 -18.71 3.56
C ARG A 195 -0.47 -18.51 2.60
N ALA A 196 0.13 -17.32 2.59
CA ALA A 196 1.38 -17.08 1.88
C ALA A 196 2.60 -17.71 2.57
N GLY A 197 2.41 -18.37 3.73
CA GLY A 197 3.48 -19.02 4.48
C GLY A 197 4.29 -18.06 5.35
N LEU A 198 3.73 -16.90 5.70
CA LEU A 198 4.39 -15.88 6.48
C LEU A 198 3.79 -15.76 7.90
N SER A 199 4.59 -15.30 8.84
CA SER A 199 4.19 -14.96 10.21
C SER A 199 4.36 -13.48 10.49
N ILE A 200 3.34 -12.83 11.07
CA ILE A 200 3.40 -11.42 11.44
C ILE A 200 4.28 -11.24 12.67
N ALA A 201 5.42 -10.57 12.52
CA ALA A 201 6.33 -10.26 13.60
C ALA A 201 5.98 -8.95 14.33
N ALA A 202 5.52 -7.95 13.56
CA ALA A 202 5.04 -6.67 14.11
C ALA A 202 3.95 -6.08 13.22
N GLU A 203 3.09 -5.27 13.82
CA GLU A 203 1.99 -4.61 13.09
C GLU A 203 1.65 -3.25 13.69
N LEU A 204 1.02 -2.40 12.89
CA LEU A 204 0.49 -1.11 13.32
C LEU A 204 -0.76 -0.72 12.54
N ASP A 205 -1.55 0.17 13.14
CA ASP A 205 -2.67 0.85 12.48
C ASP A 205 -2.35 2.35 12.34
N ASP A 206 -2.69 2.95 11.20
CA ASP A 206 -2.62 4.40 10.99
C ASP A 206 -4.01 4.95 10.60
N PRO A 207 -4.63 5.79 11.45
CA PRO A 207 -5.89 6.46 11.13
C PRO A 207 -5.72 7.61 10.13
N LEU A 208 -4.55 7.78 9.55
CA LEU A 208 -4.09 8.85 8.68
C LEU A 208 -3.89 10.21 9.38
N PRO A 209 -2.79 10.91 9.09
CA PRO A 209 -2.50 12.22 9.64
C PRO A 209 -3.42 13.31 9.06
N LEU A 210 -3.56 14.42 9.79
CA LEU A 210 -4.38 15.56 9.36
C LEU A 210 -4.03 16.07 7.95
N ARG A 211 -2.75 16.06 7.59
CA ARG A 211 -2.26 16.49 6.26
C ARG A 211 -2.91 15.70 5.11
N ALA A 212 -3.14 14.40 5.29
CA ALA A 212 -3.82 13.56 4.29
C ALA A 212 -5.31 13.95 4.14
N HIS A 213 -6.00 14.23 5.26
CA HIS A 213 -7.39 14.68 5.24
C HIS A 213 -7.57 16.06 4.61
N LEU A 214 -6.55 16.93 4.69
CA LEU A 214 -6.60 18.31 4.20
C LEU A 214 -6.17 18.43 2.74
N PHE A 215 -5.52 17.42 2.14
CA PHE A 215 -4.88 17.54 0.83
C PHE A 215 -5.84 18.03 -0.28
N PHE A 216 -7.04 17.46 -0.37
CA PHE A 216 -8.06 17.83 -1.35
C PHE A 216 -9.05 18.89 -0.83
N ALA A 217 -8.91 19.37 0.41
CA ALA A 217 -9.81 20.35 1.01
C ALA A 217 -9.43 21.79 0.59
N ARG A 218 -10.00 22.26 -0.52
CA ARG A 218 -9.63 23.55 -1.13
C ARG A 218 -10.33 24.77 -0.51
N THR A 219 -11.46 24.60 0.20
CA THR A 219 -12.21 25.70 0.82
C THR A 219 -12.07 25.69 2.34
N PRO A 220 -12.23 26.84 3.04
CA PRO A 220 -12.22 26.88 4.51
C PRO A 220 -13.22 25.94 5.15
N ARG A 221 -14.44 25.84 4.59
CA ARG A 221 -15.48 24.91 5.05
C ARG A 221 -15.09 23.45 4.88
N ALA A 222 -14.49 23.09 3.73
CA ALA A 222 -13.99 21.74 3.50
C ALA A 222 -12.84 21.38 4.44
N ARG A 223 -11.93 22.33 4.71
CA ARG A 223 -10.83 22.15 5.67
C ARG A 223 -11.34 21.95 7.09
N ALA A 224 -12.29 22.75 7.54
CA ALA A 224 -12.92 22.60 8.87
C ALA A 224 -13.59 21.21 8.99
N SER A 225 -14.37 20.79 7.98
CA SER A 225 -15.01 19.47 7.93
C SER A 225 -13.99 18.33 7.98
N ALA A 226 -12.88 18.44 7.21
CA ALA A 226 -11.81 17.45 7.20
C ALA A 226 -11.10 17.35 8.56
N SER A 227 -10.85 18.48 9.23
CA SER A 227 -10.23 18.53 10.56
C SER A 227 -11.13 17.88 11.63
N VAL A 228 -12.43 18.16 11.61
CA VAL A 228 -13.39 17.50 12.53
C VAL A 228 -13.44 16.00 12.29
N LYS A 229 -13.51 15.55 11.02
CA LYS A 229 -13.48 14.12 10.68
C LYS A 229 -12.20 13.44 11.16
N TRP A 230 -11.06 14.08 10.97
CA TRP A 230 -9.77 13.60 11.47
C TRP A 230 -9.77 13.47 13.00
N ALA A 231 -10.20 14.50 13.72
CA ALA A 231 -10.25 14.51 15.18
C ALA A 231 -11.16 13.39 15.74
N VAL A 232 -12.36 13.22 15.17
CA VAL A 232 -13.30 12.15 15.55
C VAL A 232 -12.70 10.77 15.31
N ARG A 233 -12.09 10.53 14.15
CA ARG A 233 -11.46 9.25 13.83
C ARG A 233 -10.26 8.96 14.74
N GLY A 234 -9.41 9.96 14.96
CA GLY A 234 -8.26 9.84 15.85
C GLY A 234 -8.67 9.57 17.30
N ALA A 235 -9.70 10.26 17.80
CA ALA A 235 -10.25 10.00 19.12
C ALA A 235 -10.84 8.58 19.22
N ALA A 236 -11.66 8.17 18.27
CA ALA A 236 -12.22 6.82 18.23
C ALA A 236 -11.13 5.74 18.21
N HIS A 237 -10.07 5.96 17.42
CA HIS A 237 -8.96 5.03 17.33
C HIS A 237 -8.15 4.94 18.65
N ARG A 238 -7.96 6.05 19.34
CA ARG A 238 -7.26 6.07 20.64
C ARG A 238 -8.07 5.39 21.74
N VAL A 239 -9.40 5.59 21.77
CA VAL A 239 -10.27 5.06 22.82
C VAL A 239 -10.61 3.59 22.59
N CYS A 240 -10.96 3.21 21.37
CA CYS A 240 -11.35 1.85 21.05
C CYS A 240 -10.93 1.48 19.60
N PRO A 241 -9.66 1.09 19.36
CA PRO A 241 -9.15 0.73 18.04
C PRO A 241 -10.02 -0.31 17.30
N PRO A 242 -10.53 -1.39 17.96
CA PRO A 242 -11.38 -2.35 17.27
C PRO A 242 -12.68 -1.74 16.73
N LEU A 243 -13.31 -0.84 17.46
CA LEU A 243 -14.51 -0.13 17.02
C LEU A 243 -14.19 0.85 15.91
N ALA A 244 -13.09 1.60 16.02
CA ALA A 244 -12.65 2.53 14.99
C ALA A 244 -12.44 1.83 13.64
N ARG A 245 -11.80 0.66 13.61
CA ARG A 245 -11.63 -0.17 12.39
C ARG A 245 -12.95 -0.66 11.80
N ARG A 246 -13.96 -0.94 12.63
CA ARG A 246 -15.30 -1.30 12.15
C ARG A 246 -16.05 -0.12 11.54
N LEU A 247 -15.76 1.10 12.00
CA LEU A 247 -16.47 2.31 11.59
C LEU A 247 -15.79 3.04 10.43
N PHE A 248 -14.46 3.07 10.41
CA PHE A 248 -13.67 3.92 9.52
C PHE A 248 -12.56 3.12 8.82
N THR A 249 -12.16 3.58 7.64
CA THR A 249 -10.95 3.09 6.97
C THR A 249 -9.74 3.57 7.76
N VAL A 250 -8.89 2.61 8.12
CA VAL A 250 -7.60 2.78 8.79
C VAL A 250 -6.58 2.08 7.91
N HIS A 251 -5.39 2.62 7.76
CA HIS A 251 -4.30 1.89 7.13
C HIS A 251 -3.72 0.89 8.11
N TYR A 252 -3.42 -0.28 7.65
CA TYR A 252 -2.82 -1.36 8.42
C TYR A 252 -1.52 -1.79 7.76
N ALA A 253 -0.45 -1.76 8.50
CA ALA A 253 0.83 -2.26 8.06
C ALA A 253 1.31 -3.40 8.97
N CYS A 254 1.90 -4.42 8.38
CA CYS A 254 2.54 -5.52 9.11
C CYS A 254 3.87 -5.90 8.48
N LEU A 255 4.85 -6.19 9.33
CA LEU A 255 6.10 -6.82 8.94
C LEU A 255 6.02 -8.30 9.24
N CYS A 256 6.31 -9.09 8.23
CA CYS A 256 6.15 -10.54 8.21
C CYS A 256 7.49 -11.21 7.95
N LEU A 257 7.71 -12.36 8.59
CA LEU A 257 8.90 -13.19 8.43
C LEU A 257 8.50 -14.58 7.96
N PRO A 258 9.36 -15.31 7.22
CA PRO A 258 9.19 -16.73 6.98
C PRO A 258 9.12 -17.51 8.30
N PRO A 259 8.42 -18.67 8.35
CA PRO A 259 8.39 -19.50 9.55
C PRO A 259 9.80 -19.99 9.90
N GLY A 260 10.26 -19.69 11.09
CA GLY A 260 11.57 -20.14 11.65
C GLY A 260 12.75 -19.22 11.31
N GLY A 261 12.48 -17.96 10.90
CA GLY A 261 13.49 -16.92 10.78
C GLY A 261 13.76 -16.20 12.10
#